data_80ab92606e17d11231667dc232a306b7
#
_entry.id   80ab92606e17d11231667dc232a306b7
#
_cell.length_a   1.000
_cell.length_b   1.000
_cell.length_c   1.000
_cell.angle_alpha   90.00
_cell.angle_beta   90.00
_cell.angle_gamma   90.00
#
_symmetry.space_group_name_H-M   'P 1'
#
loop_
_entity.id
_entity.type
_entity.pdbx_description
1 polymer ?
#
loop_
_entity_poly.entity_id
_entity_poly.type
_entity_poly.pdbx_seq_one_letter_code
_entity_poly.pdbx_strand_id
1 'polypeptide(L)'
;MIYLETERLVLRDWREEDSVVFSRMNRDPKVMEYFLKPLTDTESRDFYERIRREIDTFGWGLFAAEVKISGKFIGYIGLHHTNFETDFCPCIEIGWRLCENSWGRGYATEGARACLDYAFRQLQLPEIYSFTSLPNRRSKG
;
A
#
# COMPACT_ATOMS: atom_id res chain seq x y z
N MET A 1 -4.50 -15.45 -2.17
CA MET A 1 -5.84 -15.01 -1.72
C MET A 1 -6.11 -13.59 -2.16
N ILE A 2 -7.29 -13.33 -2.63
CA ILE A 2 -7.70 -11.98 -3.04
C ILE A 2 -8.52 -11.39 -1.92
N TYR A 3 -8.14 -10.22 -1.44
CA TYR A 3 -8.87 -9.54 -0.37
C TYR A 3 -9.93 -8.59 -0.89
N LEU A 4 -9.61 -7.85 -1.95
CA LEU A 4 -10.53 -6.89 -2.55
C LEU A 4 -10.35 -6.89 -4.07
N GLU A 5 -11.42 -6.59 -4.78
CA GLU A 5 -11.36 -6.35 -6.21
C GLU A 5 -12.05 -5.05 -6.54
N THR A 6 -11.50 -4.32 -7.49
CA THR A 6 -12.11 -3.13 -8.05
C THR A 6 -12.32 -3.35 -9.54
N GLU A 7 -12.77 -2.34 -10.25
CA GLU A 7 -12.94 -2.44 -11.70
C GLU A 7 -11.65 -2.84 -12.41
N ARG A 8 -10.50 -2.29 -12.00
CA ARG A 8 -9.23 -2.48 -12.70
C ARG A 8 -8.18 -3.20 -11.87
N LEU A 9 -8.38 -3.35 -10.56
CA LEU A 9 -7.36 -3.84 -9.64
C LEU A 9 -7.81 -5.07 -8.87
N VAL A 10 -6.81 -5.88 -8.52
CA VAL A 10 -6.93 -6.95 -7.53
C VAL A 10 -6.01 -6.57 -6.39
N LEU A 11 -6.52 -6.54 -5.16
CA LEU A 11 -5.72 -6.35 -3.95
C LEU A 11 -5.63 -7.70 -3.25
N ARG A 12 -4.42 -8.24 -3.20
CA ARG A 12 -4.18 -9.64 -2.86
C ARG A 12 -3.00 -9.83 -1.93
N ASP A 13 -2.78 -11.07 -1.52
CA ASP A 13 -1.57 -11.46 -0.81
C ASP A 13 -0.34 -11.19 -1.65
N TRP A 14 0.75 -10.89 -0.98
CA TRP A 14 2.05 -10.73 -1.62
C TRP A 14 2.61 -12.09 -2.03
N ARG A 15 3.26 -12.10 -3.18
CA ARG A 15 3.99 -13.26 -3.68
C ARG A 15 5.48 -12.97 -3.59
N GLU A 16 6.29 -14.02 -3.52
CA GLU A 16 7.74 -13.85 -3.43
C GLU A 16 8.28 -13.04 -4.63
N GLU A 17 7.75 -13.25 -5.81
CA GLU A 17 8.15 -12.51 -7.00
C GLU A 17 7.84 -11.01 -6.93
N ASP A 18 6.84 -10.61 -6.15
CA ASP A 18 6.50 -9.21 -5.96
C ASP A 18 7.63 -8.47 -5.24
N SER A 19 8.38 -9.16 -4.40
CA SER A 19 9.46 -8.53 -3.63
C SER A 19 10.55 -7.97 -4.52
N VAL A 20 10.77 -8.57 -5.68
CA VAL A 20 11.76 -8.10 -6.65
C VAL A 20 11.34 -6.74 -7.23
N VAL A 21 10.09 -6.64 -7.66
CA VAL A 21 9.55 -5.39 -8.20
C VAL A 21 9.48 -4.33 -7.11
N PHE A 22 9.08 -4.72 -5.91
CA PHE A 22 8.98 -3.82 -4.76
C PHE A 22 10.36 -3.22 -4.42
N SER A 23 11.39 -4.05 -4.45
CA SER A 23 12.75 -3.60 -4.21
C SER A 23 13.19 -2.56 -5.24
N ARG A 24 12.86 -2.78 -6.51
CA ARG A 24 13.14 -1.81 -7.57
C ARG A 24 12.43 -0.48 -7.36
N MET A 25 11.14 -0.54 -7.01
CA MET A 25 10.36 0.66 -6.71
C MET A 25 11.00 1.47 -5.61
N ASN A 26 11.42 0.80 -4.55
CA ASN A 26 11.94 1.46 -3.38
C ASN A 26 13.34 2.06 -3.60
N ARG A 27 14.02 1.66 -4.67
CA ARG A 27 15.27 2.26 -5.09
C ARG A 27 15.08 3.42 -6.07
N ASP A 28 13.89 3.52 -6.67
CA ASP A 28 13.62 4.55 -7.66
C ASP A 28 13.49 5.91 -6.97
N PRO A 29 14.38 6.88 -7.28
CA PRO A 29 14.32 8.20 -6.65
C PRO A 29 12.99 8.92 -6.88
N LYS A 30 12.33 8.67 -7.99
CA LYS A 30 11.04 9.30 -8.28
C LYS A 30 9.93 8.74 -7.41
N VAL A 31 9.90 7.42 -7.22
CA VAL A 31 8.92 6.77 -6.34
C VAL A 31 9.15 7.23 -4.90
N MET A 32 10.41 7.34 -4.50
CA MET A 32 10.77 7.66 -3.12
C MET A 32 11.04 9.15 -2.89
N GLU A 33 10.66 10.00 -3.84
CA GLU A 33 10.94 11.43 -3.82
C GLU A 33 10.46 12.13 -2.54
N TYR A 34 9.31 11.72 -2.03
CA TYR A 34 8.71 12.35 -0.86
C TYR A 34 8.86 11.52 0.41
N PHE A 35 9.73 10.53 0.36
CA PHE A 35 10.11 9.75 1.53
C PHE A 35 11.52 10.15 1.95
N LEU A 36 11.94 9.68 3.11
CA LEU A 36 13.24 10.11 3.64
C LEU A 36 14.39 9.78 2.70
N LYS A 37 14.37 8.60 2.11
CA LYS A 37 15.41 8.14 1.20
C LYS A 37 14.95 6.91 0.46
N PRO A 38 15.57 6.57 -0.68
CA PRO A 38 15.39 5.26 -1.27
C PRO A 38 15.82 4.16 -0.30
N LEU A 39 15.21 3.00 -0.42
CA LEU A 39 15.53 1.87 0.45
C LEU A 39 16.54 0.95 -0.23
N THR A 40 17.41 0.35 0.59
CA THR A 40 18.28 -0.72 0.13
C THR A 40 17.46 -1.98 -0.10
N ASP A 41 18.05 -2.97 -0.75
CA ASP A 41 17.38 -4.26 -0.96
C ASP A 41 17.04 -4.93 0.38
N THR A 42 17.94 -4.85 1.35
CA THR A 42 17.70 -5.40 2.69
C THR A 42 16.54 -4.69 3.37
N GLU A 43 16.50 -3.35 3.31
CA GLU A 43 15.41 -2.59 3.90
C GLU A 43 14.08 -2.90 3.23
N SER A 44 14.07 -3.05 1.89
CA SER A 44 12.86 -3.42 1.16
C SER A 44 12.38 -4.81 1.54
N ARG A 45 13.30 -5.75 1.73
CA ARG A 45 12.96 -7.11 2.15
C ARG A 45 12.35 -7.12 3.55
N ASP A 46 12.94 -6.36 4.46
CA ASP A 46 12.42 -6.25 5.84
C ASP A 46 11.02 -5.66 5.84
N PHE A 47 10.78 -4.65 5.03
CA PHE A 47 9.47 -4.02 4.92
C PHE A 47 8.45 -5.00 4.34
N TYR A 48 8.83 -5.71 3.28
CA TYR A 48 7.99 -6.75 2.67
C TYR A 48 7.58 -7.81 3.69
N GLU A 49 8.53 -8.28 4.50
CA GLU A 49 8.23 -9.29 5.52
C GLU A 49 7.35 -8.76 6.63
N ARG A 50 7.53 -7.49 7.03
CA ARG A 50 6.65 -6.87 8.03
C ARG A 50 5.23 -6.72 7.51
N ILE A 51 5.08 -6.36 6.24
CA ILE A 51 3.76 -6.26 5.61
C ILE A 51 3.07 -7.62 5.65
N ARG A 52 3.76 -8.67 5.28
CA ARG A 52 3.20 -10.02 5.28
C ARG A 52 2.78 -10.47 6.67
N ARG A 53 3.62 -10.21 7.67
CA ARG A 53 3.29 -10.56 9.06
C ARG A 53 2.08 -9.81 9.55
N GLU A 54 1.94 -8.54 9.18
CA GLU A 54 0.80 -7.74 9.58
C GLU A 54 -0.49 -8.30 8.98
N ILE A 55 -0.48 -8.67 7.70
CA ILE A 55 -1.63 -9.28 7.06
C ILE A 55 -1.97 -10.62 7.71
N ASP A 56 -0.96 -11.45 8.01
CA ASP A 56 -1.18 -12.73 8.67
C ASP A 56 -1.78 -12.56 10.06
N THR A 57 -1.36 -11.53 10.78
CA THR A 57 -1.81 -11.29 12.15
C THR A 57 -3.23 -10.73 12.19
N PHE A 58 -3.55 -9.77 11.33
CA PHE A 58 -4.81 -9.05 11.39
C PHE A 58 -5.82 -9.47 10.33
N GLY A 59 -5.41 -10.21 9.32
CA GLY A 59 -6.26 -10.56 8.19
C GLY A 59 -6.43 -9.44 7.17
N TRP A 60 -5.70 -8.35 7.33
CA TRP A 60 -5.70 -7.20 6.43
C TRP A 60 -4.42 -6.39 6.62
N GLY A 61 -4.11 -5.54 5.68
CA GLY A 61 -2.90 -4.74 5.76
C GLY A 61 -2.65 -3.99 4.45
N LEU A 62 -1.38 -3.75 4.14
CA LEU A 62 -0.98 -3.16 2.86
C LEU A 62 -0.98 -4.28 1.82
N PHE A 63 -2.02 -4.31 1.00
CA PHE A 63 -2.19 -5.38 0.01
C PHE A 63 -1.33 -5.15 -1.22
N ALA A 64 -0.89 -6.24 -1.84
CA ALA A 64 -0.25 -6.15 -3.16
C ALA A 64 -1.30 -5.77 -4.19
N ALA A 65 -1.01 -4.75 -4.98
CA ALA A 65 -1.94 -4.27 -6.00
C ALA A 65 -1.51 -4.79 -7.38
N GLU A 66 -2.45 -5.41 -8.07
CA GLU A 66 -2.25 -5.99 -9.39
C GLU A 66 -3.27 -5.42 -10.36
N VAL A 67 -2.83 -5.02 -11.54
CA VAL A 67 -3.74 -4.57 -12.60
C VAL A 67 -4.34 -5.78 -13.28
N LYS A 68 -5.66 -5.88 -13.31
CA LYS A 68 -6.37 -7.06 -13.83
C LYS A 68 -5.99 -7.41 -15.26
N ILE A 69 -5.99 -6.42 -16.13
CA ILE A 69 -5.82 -6.67 -17.56
C ILE A 69 -4.41 -7.17 -17.90
N SER A 70 -3.40 -6.76 -17.14
CA SER A 70 -2.01 -7.12 -17.43
C SER A 70 -1.45 -8.18 -16.49
N GLY A 71 -2.09 -8.38 -15.34
CA GLY A 71 -1.57 -9.25 -14.29
C GLY A 71 -0.32 -8.72 -13.61
N LYS A 72 0.00 -7.45 -13.78
CA LYS A 72 1.23 -6.87 -13.23
C LYS A 72 1.04 -6.29 -11.84
N PHE A 73 1.95 -6.64 -10.95
CA PHE A 73 2.08 -6.00 -9.65
C PHE A 73 2.58 -4.57 -9.85
N ILE A 74 1.90 -3.60 -9.24
CA ILE A 74 2.25 -2.18 -9.40
C ILE A 74 2.61 -1.49 -8.10
N GLY A 75 2.55 -2.20 -6.97
CA GLY A 75 2.87 -1.62 -5.68
C GLY A 75 1.89 -2.08 -4.62
N TYR A 76 1.71 -1.25 -3.59
CA TYR A 76 0.76 -1.60 -2.53
C TYR A 76 -0.28 -0.51 -2.34
N ILE A 77 -1.46 -0.95 -1.90
CA ILE A 77 -2.54 -0.07 -1.46
C ILE A 77 -3.22 -0.79 -0.30
N GLY A 78 -3.43 -0.11 0.79
CA GLY A 78 -4.09 -0.78 1.90
C GLY A 78 -4.12 0.00 3.18
N LEU A 79 -4.34 -0.73 4.25
CA LEU A 79 -4.47 -0.22 5.60
C LEU A 79 -3.25 -0.65 6.41
N HIS A 80 -2.79 0.22 7.28
CA HIS A 80 -1.58 -0.03 8.04
C HIS A 80 -1.76 0.42 9.48
N HIS A 81 -1.38 -0.43 10.41
CA HIS A 81 -1.30 -0.08 11.82
C HIS A 81 -0.06 0.77 12.04
N THR A 82 -0.24 1.92 12.66
CA THR A 82 0.91 2.74 13.06
C THR A 82 1.06 2.66 14.56
N ASN A 83 2.30 2.56 15.02
CA ASN A 83 2.64 2.57 16.42
C ASN A 83 3.39 3.84 16.77
N PHE A 84 2.87 4.96 16.29
CA PHE A 84 3.45 6.24 16.66
C PHE A 84 3.21 6.51 18.15
N GLU A 85 4.18 7.07 18.80
CA GLU A 85 4.05 7.50 20.19
C GLU A 85 3.27 8.80 20.22
N THR A 86 1.99 8.74 19.89
CA THR A 86 1.10 9.89 19.89
C THR A 86 -0.15 9.55 20.68
N ASP A 87 -0.91 10.58 21.03
CA ASP A 87 -2.10 10.42 21.85
C ASP A 87 -3.22 9.64 21.17
N PHE A 88 -3.20 9.52 19.86
CA PHE A 88 -4.23 8.80 19.14
C PHE A 88 -3.76 7.47 18.58
N CYS A 89 -2.70 6.93 19.11
CA CYS A 89 -2.23 5.58 18.76
C CYS A 89 -2.79 4.53 19.69
N PRO A 90 -3.03 3.30 19.19
CA PRO A 90 -2.76 2.85 17.83
C PRO A 90 -3.73 3.44 16.81
N CYS A 91 -3.18 3.80 15.66
CA CYS A 91 -3.94 4.36 14.56
C CYS A 91 -3.94 3.41 13.38
N ILE A 92 -4.98 3.53 12.56
CA ILE A 92 -5.00 2.83 11.29
C ILE A 92 -4.98 3.90 10.21
N GLU A 93 -4.01 3.80 9.31
CA GLU A 93 -3.91 4.74 8.20
C GLU A 93 -4.09 4.04 6.88
N ILE A 94 -4.58 4.77 5.90
CA ILE A 94 -4.59 4.29 4.53
C ILE A 94 -3.30 4.73 3.86
N GLY A 95 -2.70 3.84 3.08
CA GLY A 95 -1.44 4.14 2.42
C GLY A 95 -1.33 3.46 1.07
N TRP A 96 -0.49 4.03 0.23
CA TRP A 96 -0.17 3.43 -1.07
C TRP A 96 1.20 3.87 -1.52
N ARG A 97 1.82 3.03 -2.34
CA ARG A 97 3.06 3.32 -3.05
C ARG A 97 3.02 2.54 -4.35
N LEU A 98 3.06 3.24 -5.46
CA LEU A 98 2.94 2.63 -6.78
C LEU A 98 4.17 2.93 -7.63
N CYS A 99 4.46 2.03 -8.57
CA CYS A 99 5.48 2.25 -9.58
C CYS A 99 5.17 3.53 -10.34
N GLU A 100 6.21 4.26 -10.74
CA GLU A 100 6.06 5.55 -11.43
C GLU A 100 5.16 5.46 -12.67
N ASN A 101 5.35 4.40 -13.48
CA ASN A 101 4.57 4.25 -14.71
C ASN A 101 3.08 3.97 -14.47
N SER A 102 2.68 3.76 -13.24
CA SER A 102 1.28 3.56 -12.87
C SER A 102 0.63 4.84 -12.35
N TRP A 103 1.39 5.91 -12.21
CA TRP A 103 0.87 7.18 -11.71
C TRP A 103 -0.04 7.85 -12.74
N GLY A 104 -0.93 8.69 -12.25
CA GLY A 104 -1.80 9.48 -13.11
C GLY A 104 -2.91 8.69 -13.80
N ARG A 105 -3.12 7.44 -13.39
CA ARG A 105 -4.15 6.58 -13.97
C ARG A 105 -5.35 6.36 -13.05
N GLY A 106 -5.32 6.95 -11.86
CA GLY A 106 -6.41 6.82 -10.90
C GLY A 106 -6.39 5.53 -10.10
N TYR A 107 -5.35 4.71 -10.21
CA TYR A 107 -5.26 3.44 -9.48
C TYR A 107 -5.23 3.64 -7.97
N ALA A 108 -4.45 4.60 -7.50
CA ALA A 108 -4.36 4.87 -6.06
C ALA A 108 -5.71 5.24 -5.48
N THR A 109 -6.44 6.13 -6.15
CA THR A 109 -7.78 6.56 -5.72
C THR A 109 -8.75 5.39 -5.74
N GLU A 110 -8.74 4.61 -6.80
CA GLU A 110 -9.63 3.45 -6.93
C GLU A 110 -9.39 2.43 -5.82
N GLY A 111 -8.12 2.08 -5.58
CA GLY A 111 -7.76 1.13 -4.54
C GLY A 111 -8.02 1.68 -3.14
N ALA A 112 -7.72 2.95 -2.91
CA ALA A 112 -7.94 3.58 -1.62
C ALA A 112 -9.42 3.61 -1.26
N ARG A 113 -10.30 3.92 -2.22
CA ARG A 113 -11.73 3.90 -1.98
C ARG A 113 -12.23 2.51 -1.58
N ALA A 114 -11.73 1.48 -2.25
CA ALA A 114 -12.09 0.10 -1.92
C ALA A 114 -11.65 -0.25 -0.51
N CYS A 115 -10.44 0.15 -0.13
CA CYS A 115 -9.92 -0.10 1.21
C CYS A 115 -10.70 0.65 2.28
N LEU A 116 -11.08 1.89 2.03
CA LEU A 116 -11.89 2.66 2.98
C LEU A 116 -13.27 2.03 3.17
N ASP A 117 -13.89 1.63 2.07
CA ASP A 117 -15.19 0.96 2.13
C ASP A 117 -15.10 -0.35 2.91
N TYR A 118 -14.07 -1.13 2.66
CA TYR A 118 -13.80 -2.36 3.39
C TYR A 118 -13.61 -2.08 4.88
N ALA A 119 -12.83 -1.05 5.22
CA ALA A 119 -12.55 -0.71 6.61
C ALA A 119 -13.83 -0.34 7.37
N PHE A 120 -14.66 0.50 6.77
CA PHE A 120 -15.87 0.97 7.45
C PHE A 120 -16.99 -0.08 7.47
N ARG A 121 -17.14 -0.85 6.41
CA ARG A 121 -18.23 -1.84 6.30
C ARG A 121 -17.90 -3.19 6.87
N GLN A 122 -16.72 -3.72 6.54
CA GLN A 122 -16.33 -5.09 6.92
C GLN A 122 -15.64 -5.11 8.27
N LEU A 123 -14.71 -4.19 8.50
CA LEU A 123 -13.94 -4.14 9.75
C LEU A 123 -14.63 -3.27 10.80
N GLN A 124 -15.58 -2.44 10.40
CA GLN A 124 -16.32 -1.54 11.29
C GLN A 124 -15.40 -0.62 12.09
N LEU A 125 -14.35 -0.14 11.44
CA LEU A 125 -13.41 0.78 12.06
C LEU A 125 -14.05 2.17 12.16
N PRO A 126 -13.95 2.84 13.32
CA PRO A 126 -14.60 4.15 13.49
C PRO A 126 -13.86 5.27 12.75
N GLU A 127 -12.55 5.15 12.62
CA GLU A 127 -11.74 6.23 12.04
C GLU A 127 -10.57 5.65 11.26
N ILE A 128 -10.25 6.31 10.15
CA ILE A 128 -9.08 6.01 9.35
C ILE A 128 -8.34 7.34 9.13
N TYR A 129 -7.04 7.31 9.37
CA TYR A 129 -6.19 8.47 9.16
C TYR A 129 -5.39 8.33 7.88
N SER A 130 -5.08 9.45 7.26
CA SER A 130 -4.21 9.47 6.10
C SER A 130 -3.01 10.37 6.41
N PHE A 131 -1.86 9.75 6.65
CA PHE A 131 -0.62 10.45 6.93
C PHE A 131 0.23 10.47 5.68
N THR A 132 -0.06 11.42 4.80
CA THR A 132 0.75 11.59 3.61
C THR A 132 1.57 12.85 3.75
N SER A 133 2.80 12.83 3.25
CA SER A 133 3.57 14.05 3.13
C SER A 133 2.87 14.93 2.09
N LEU A 134 2.89 16.24 2.32
CA LEU A 134 2.21 17.18 1.44
C LEU A 134 2.54 17.00 -0.05
N PRO A 135 3.82 16.77 -0.39
CA PRO A 135 4.15 16.64 -1.81
C PRO A 135 3.66 15.36 -2.47
N ASN A 136 3.12 14.41 -1.73
CA ASN A 136 2.70 13.12 -2.27
C ASN A 136 1.41 13.20 -3.07
N ARG A 137 1.27 14.27 -3.84
CA ARG A 137 0.08 14.49 -4.67
C ARG A 137 0.08 13.63 -5.92
N ARG A 138 1.27 13.23 -6.38
CA ARG A 138 1.42 12.45 -7.61
C ARG A 138 0.78 11.08 -7.52
N SER A 139 0.68 10.51 -6.34
CA SER A 139 0.09 9.19 -6.17
C SER A 139 -1.42 9.26 -5.96
N LYS A 140 -2.01 10.42 -6.01
CA LYS A 140 -3.46 10.56 -5.85
C LYS A 140 -4.25 10.32 -7.13
N GLY A 141 -3.60 9.95 -8.17
CA GLY A 141 -4.23 9.58 -9.40
C GLY A 141 -4.88 10.70 -10.13
#